data_84cadf0f1da4f951ad6eae24b87a5197
#
_entry.id   84cadf0f1da4f951ad6eae24b87a5197
#
_cell.length_a   1.000
_cell.length_b   1.000
_cell.length_c   1.000
_cell.angle_alpha   90.00
_cell.angle_beta   90.00
_cell.angle_gamma   90.00
#
_symmetry.space_group_name_H-M   'P 1'
#
loop_
_entity.id
_entity.type
_entity.pdbx_description
1 polymer ?
#
loop_
_entity_poly.entity_id
_entity_poly.type
_entity_poly.pdbx_seq_one_letter_code
_entity_poly.pdbx_strand_id
1 'polypeptide(L)'
;MKIKLFSFLSIALFGQISAQSGKFYATTDAANAAELKSKMPAEIDVLRSDRKESVVFISPKAAEFLHHNVITHGPGYVYKSSEQDALSSLGQSRKSNRILDFTIDQDVMVGSAISKVNADNIKSHIQIMEAYGTRRHNTPQAQTSVQDLKAKWEALLAATGRTDMSVRLVTHVGTPMPSLVFTINGSAAPNDFIIVGGHMDSISNTAIAPGADDDASGIATVTEMIRVLLNINYKPSKTVEFMAYAAEEIGLVGSSEIAQSYAAAGKNVVSYVQFDMTNYKGSPKDVYLATDSYNSNDLNLFLIELMEHYNKTGSHVFTYGNTICNYGCSDHFSWAQNGYDAAFPFEASFSNSNPYIHSGNDTLSRSNNTATHAAKFAKLGLEFIIETAKGSVLATSETSNASVEIYIKDKSLNYRIGKDLIDNLTVIDTGGRQLVTLEKLLPIGKLDLKHLKSGFYLAVFKTKSGRVITKKFIIE
;
A
#
# COMPACT_ATOMS: atom_id res chain seq x y z
N MET A 1 -31.65 -31.99 56.02
CA MET A 1 -31.66 -30.92 55.01
C MET A 1 -30.75 -31.33 53.85
N LYS A 2 -31.33 -31.80 52.75
CA LYS A 2 -30.57 -32.37 51.61
C LYS A 2 -30.32 -31.25 50.60
N ILE A 3 -29.04 -30.88 50.41
CA ILE A 3 -28.60 -29.92 49.40
C ILE A 3 -28.46 -30.68 48.10
N LYS A 4 -29.28 -30.30 47.09
CA LYS A 4 -29.13 -30.80 45.70
C LYS A 4 -28.07 -29.95 44.97
N LEU A 5 -26.99 -30.60 44.57
CA LEU A 5 -25.97 -30.03 43.73
C LEU A 5 -26.49 -30.08 42.27
N PHE A 6 -26.73 -28.94 41.65
CA PHE A 6 -27.02 -28.83 40.22
C PHE A 6 -25.70 -28.68 39.49
N SER A 7 -25.29 -29.73 38.80
CA SER A 7 -24.20 -29.68 37.81
C SER A 7 -24.69 -28.98 36.54
N PHE A 8 -24.18 -27.78 36.26
CA PHE A 8 -24.31 -27.18 34.93
C PHE A 8 -23.30 -27.82 34.00
N LEU A 9 -23.80 -28.64 33.10
CA LEU A 9 -23.03 -29.20 31.98
C LEU A 9 -22.98 -28.13 30.87
N SER A 10 -21.89 -27.37 30.80
CA SER A 10 -21.65 -26.45 29.71
C SER A 10 -21.31 -27.27 28.47
N ILE A 11 -22.26 -27.46 27.56
CA ILE A 11 -22.02 -28.00 26.23
C ILE A 11 -21.35 -26.88 25.42
N ALA A 12 -20.03 -26.95 25.30
CA ALA A 12 -19.29 -26.19 24.31
C ALA A 12 -19.67 -26.73 22.94
N LEU A 13 -20.54 -26.01 22.21
CA LEU A 13 -20.72 -26.21 20.78
C LEU A 13 -19.42 -25.78 20.10
N PHE A 14 -18.54 -26.73 19.86
CA PHE A 14 -17.53 -26.61 18.81
C PHE A 14 -18.28 -26.65 17.49
N GLY A 15 -18.60 -25.50 16.94
CA GLY A 15 -18.99 -25.38 15.54
C GLY A 15 -17.82 -25.88 14.70
N GLN A 16 -17.94 -27.09 14.16
CA GLN A 16 -17.08 -27.55 13.07
C GLN A 16 -17.34 -26.57 11.92
N ILE A 17 -16.34 -25.74 11.61
CA ILE A 17 -16.30 -25.01 10.35
C ILE A 17 -16.12 -26.07 9.26
N SER A 18 -17.24 -26.51 8.69
CA SER A 18 -17.25 -27.35 7.50
C SER A 18 -16.47 -26.62 6.43
N ALA A 19 -15.41 -27.23 5.93
CA ALA A 19 -14.86 -26.85 4.64
C ALA A 19 -16.03 -26.72 3.66
N GLN A 20 -16.11 -25.62 2.93
CA GLN A 20 -17.18 -25.32 1.99
C GLN A 20 -17.37 -26.48 1.01
N SER A 21 -18.27 -27.41 1.32
CA SER A 21 -18.57 -28.58 0.50
C SER A 21 -19.67 -28.31 -0.54
N GLY A 22 -20.15 -27.08 -0.60
CA GLY A 22 -21.23 -26.65 -1.47
C GLY A 22 -20.84 -25.56 -2.48
N LYS A 23 -21.63 -25.40 -3.54
CA LYS A 23 -21.49 -24.29 -4.50
C LYS A 23 -21.69 -22.94 -3.79
N PHE A 24 -21.07 -21.90 -4.33
CA PHE A 24 -21.19 -20.51 -3.88
C PHE A 24 -21.49 -19.57 -5.05
N TYR A 25 -22.00 -18.38 -4.74
CA TYR A 25 -22.28 -17.34 -5.72
C TYR A 25 -21.02 -16.54 -6.05
N ALA A 26 -20.87 -16.23 -7.34
CA ALA A 26 -19.76 -15.42 -7.84
C ALA A 26 -20.16 -14.64 -9.09
N THR A 27 -19.37 -13.63 -9.42
CA THR A 27 -19.34 -13.05 -10.77
C THR A 27 -18.01 -13.39 -11.43
N THR A 28 -18.03 -13.62 -12.74
CA THR A 28 -16.85 -13.89 -13.57
C THR A 28 -17.10 -13.39 -15.00
N ASP A 29 -16.04 -13.24 -15.78
CA ASP A 29 -16.19 -12.88 -17.19
C ASP A 29 -17.07 -13.89 -17.93
N ALA A 30 -17.86 -13.41 -18.88
CA ALA A 30 -18.75 -14.27 -19.65
C ALA A 30 -18.01 -15.37 -20.42
N ALA A 31 -16.77 -15.09 -20.86
CA ALA A 31 -15.90 -16.08 -21.49
C ALA A 31 -15.48 -17.19 -20.53
N ASN A 32 -15.10 -16.82 -19.30
CA ASN A 32 -14.73 -17.77 -18.23
C ASN A 32 -15.92 -18.65 -17.84
N ALA A 33 -17.12 -18.06 -17.71
CA ALA A 33 -18.34 -18.80 -17.42
C ALA A 33 -18.66 -19.83 -18.54
N ALA A 34 -18.48 -19.44 -19.81
CA ALA A 34 -18.68 -20.32 -20.96
C ALA A 34 -17.64 -21.47 -20.98
N GLU A 35 -16.38 -21.19 -20.70
CA GLU A 35 -15.31 -22.19 -20.58
C GLU A 35 -15.63 -23.21 -19.49
N LEU A 36 -15.94 -22.73 -18.27
CA LEU A 36 -16.35 -23.58 -17.16
C LEU A 36 -17.57 -24.44 -17.51
N LYS A 37 -18.60 -23.83 -18.15
CA LYS A 37 -19.80 -24.57 -18.54
C LYS A 37 -19.52 -25.67 -19.56
N SER A 38 -18.57 -25.42 -20.47
CA SER A 38 -18.12 -26.41 -21.46
C SER A 38 -17.33 -27.56 -20.83
N LYS A 39 -16.39 -27.26 -19.92
CA LYS A 39 -15.47 -28.25 -19.34
C LYS A 39 -16.05 -28.97 -18.14
N MET A 40 -16.87 -28.29 -17.34
CA MET A 40 -17.36 -28.77 -16.04
C MET A 40 -18.86 -28.48 -15.85
N PRO A 41 -19.74 -28.95 -16.75
CA PRO A 41 -21.15 -28.53 -16.79
C PRO A 41 -21.95 -28.83 -15.50
N ALA A 42 -21.54 -29.84 -14.72
CA ALA A 42 -22.18 -30.19 -13.44
C ALA A 42 -21.75 -29.27 -12.28
N GLU A 43 -20.63 -28.58 -12.42
CA GLU A 43 -20.00 -27.79 -11.35
C GLU A 43 -20.37 -26.31 -11.41
N ILE A 44 -21.07 -25.87 -12.46
CA ILE A 44 -21.46 -24.47 -12.66
C ILE A 44 -22.92 -24.35 -13.10
N ASP A 45 -23.65 -23.43 -12.45
CA ASP A 45 -24.94 -22.92 -12.93
C ASP A 45 -24.77 -21.43 -13.27
N VAL A 46 -25.02 -21.07 -14.53
CA VAL A 46 -25.02 -19.68 -14.98
C VAL A 46 -26.42 -19.12 -14.74
N LEU A 47 -26.53 -18.19 -13.81
CA LEU A 47 -27.81 -17.62 -13.36
C LEU A 47 -28.25 -16.45 -14.24
N ARG A 48 -27.31 -15.60 -14.62
CA ARG A 48 -27.52 -14.45 -15.50
C ARG A 48 -26.20 -14.06 -16.17
N SER A 49 -26.29 -13.55 -17.39
CA SER A 49 -25.14 -13.03 -18.12
C SER A 49 -25.51 -11.75 -18.85
N ASP A 50 -24.55 -10.87 -18.99
CA ASP A 50 -24.55 -9.82 -20.01
C ASP A 50 -23.41 -10.09 -21.02
N ARG A 51 -23.00 -9.07 -21.80
CA ARG A 51 -21.96 -9.24 -22.82
C ARG A 51 -20.56 -9.43 -22.26
N LYS A 52 -20.33 -9.04 -21.02
CA LYS A 52 -19.00 -8.99 -20.38
C LYS A 52 -18.90 -9.93 -19.19
N GLU A 53 -19.95 -10.02 -18.38
CA GLU A 53 -19.93 -10.65 -17.08
C GLU A 53 -21.08 -11.62 -16.90
N SER A 54 -20.87 -12.65 -16.09
CA SER A 54 -21.86 -13.66 -15.72
C SER A 54 -21.95 -13.80 -14.22
N VAL A 55 -23.18 -13.86 -13.71
CA VAL A 55 -23.49 -14.33 -12.36
C VAL A 55 -23.58 -15.84 -12.39
N VAL A 56 -22.80 -16.49 -11.55
CA VAL A 56 -22.66 -17.93 -11.52
C VAL A 56 -22.82 -18.49 -10.10
N PHE A 57 -23.29 -19.74 -10.05
CA PHE A 57 -23.27 -20.55 -8.82
C PHE A 57 -22.33 -21.74 -9.08
N ILE A 58 -21.11 -21.67 -8.52
CA ILE A 58 -20.00 -22.58 -8.86
C ILE A 58 -19.56 -23.39 -7.64
N SER A 59 -19.04 -24.61 -7.91
CA SER A 59 -18.40 -25.39 -6.89
C SER A 59 -16.95 -24.95 -6.63
N PRO A 60 -16.38 -25.25 -5.45
CA PRO A 60 -14.95 -25.04 -5.20
C PRO A 60 -14.06 -25.68 -6.26
N LYS A 61 -14.46 -26.84 -6.78
CA LYS A 61 -13.75 -27.55 -7.84
C LYS A 61 -13.73 -26.78 -9.16
N ALA A 62 -14.85 -26.13 -9.53
CA ALA A 62 -14.91 -25.26 -10.72
C ALA A 62 -14.09 -24.00 -10.54
N ALA A 63 -14.10 -23.41 -9.34
CA ALA A 63 -13.29 -22.26 -8.99
C ALA A 63 -11.78 -22.59 -9.08
N GLU A 64 -11.37 -23.72 -8.51
CA GLU A 64 -9.98 -24.20 -8.59
C GLU A 64 -9.56 -24.50 -10.04
N PHE A 65 -10.45 -25.08 -10.84
CA PHE A 65 -10.18 -25.31 -12.27
C PHE A 65 -10.01 -23.99 -13.02
N LEU A 66 -10.85 -23.00 -12.77
CA LEU A 66 -10.74 -21.66 -13.37
C LEU A 66 -9.39 -21.03 -13.01
N HIS A 67 -9.06 -21.02 -11.73
CA HIS A 67 -7.85 -20.42 -11.21
C HIS A 67 -6.56 -21.07 -11.77
N HIS A 68 -6.51 -22.40 -11.89
CA HIS A 68 -5.27 -23.07 -12.30
C HIS A 68 -5.16 -23.44 -13.78
N ASN A 69 -6.26 -23.40 -14.54
CA ASN A 69 -6.27 -23.89 -15.91
C ASN A 69 -6.71 -22.85 -16.96
N VAL A 70 -7.35 -21.78 -16.51
CA VAL A 70 -7.92 -20.76 -17.42
C VAL A 70 -7.29 -19.39 -17.16
N ILE A 71 -7.05 -19.08 -15.89
CA ILE A 71 -6.52 -17.81 -15.45
C ILE A 71 -5.03 -17.96 -15.09
N THR A 72 -4.24 -16.94 -15.36
CA THR A 72 -2.80 -16.94 -15.05
C THR A 72 -2.46 -16.18 -13.77
N HIS A 73 -3.34 -15.29 -13.32
CA HIS A 73 -3.14 -14.46 -12.13
C HIS A 73 -4.49 -14.13 -11.51
N GLY A 74 -4.59 -14.17 -10.17
CA GLY A 74 -5.81 -13.98 -9.42
C GLY A 74 -6.86 -15.08 -9.63
N PRO A 75 -8.01 -15.01 -8.94
CA PRO A 75 -9.00 -16.09 -8.92
C PRO A 75 -9.81 -16.22 -10.21
N GLY A 76 -9.91 -15.16 -11.01
CA GLY A 76 -10.75 -15.12 -12.21
C GLY A 76 -12.25 -14.98 -11.94
N TYR A 77 -12.64 -14.80 -10.68
CA TYR A 77 -14.02 -14.56 -10.25
C TYR A 77 -14.03 -13.68 -9.00
N VAL A 78 -15.19 -13.06 -8.72
CA VAL A 78 -15.42 -12.35 -7.47
C VAL A 78 -16.44 -13.11 -6.65
N TYR A 79 -16.08 -13.53 -5.46
CA TYR A 79 -16.98 -14.17 -4.48
C TYR A 79 -18.13 -13.23 -4.11
N LYS A 80 -19.34 -13.78 -3.98
CA LYS A 80 -20.53 -13.06 -3.53
C LYS A 80 -21.20 -13.80 -2.37
N SER A 81 -21.61 -13.03 -1.38
CA SER A 81 -22.22 -13.58 -0.18
C SER A 81 -23.60 -14.18 -0.39
N SER A 82 -24.30 -13.77 -1.45
CA SER A 82 -25.64 -14.22 -1.80
C SER A 82 -25.92 -14.08 -3.31
N GLU A 83 -26.98 -14.75 -3.78
CA GLU A 83 -27.49 -14.57 -5.15
C GLU A 83 -27.91 -13.13 -5.41
N GLN A 84 -28.57 -12.49 -4.45
CA GLN A 84 -29.00 -11.08 -4.56
C GLN A 84 -27.81 -10.14 -4.70
N ASP A 85 -26.74 -10.36 -3.96
CA ASP A 85 -25.49 -9.61 -4.05
C ASP A 85 -24.86 -9.79 -5.45
N ALA A 86 -24.76 -11.03 -5.92
CA ALA A 86 -24.25 -11.35 -7.25
C ALA A 86 -25.07 -10.71 -8.38
N LEU A 87 -26.39 -10.82 -8.33
CA LEU A 87 -27.27 -10.22 -9.34
C LEU A 87 -27.25 -8.69 -9.33
N SER A 88 -27.11 -8.08 -8.16
CA SER A 88 -27.05 -6.62 -8.03
C SER A 88 -25.73 -6.04 -8.54
N SER A 89 -24.65 -6.81 -8.54
CA SER A 89 -23.35 -6.36 -9.05
C SER A 89 -23.23 -6.41 -10.57
N LEU A 90 -24.08 -7.19 -11.25
CA LEU A 90 -24.04 -7.33 -12.72
C LEU A 90 -24.35 -5.99 -13.41
N GLY A 91 -23.46 -5.58 -14.30
CA GLY A 91 -23.62 -4.34 -15.06
C GLY A 91 -23.41 -3.06 -14.24
N GLN A 92 -23.03 -3.16 -12.97
CA GLN A 92 -22.70 -2.02 -12.12
C GLN A 92 -21.24 -1.53 -12.31
N SER A 93 -20.75 -1.49 -13.54
CA SER A 93 -19.55 -0.68 -13.81
C SER A 93 -19.88 0.79 -13.55
N ARG A 94 -19.82 1.18 -12.27
CA ARG A 94 -19.93 2.58 -11.89
C ARG A 94 -18.64 3.24 -12.31
N LYS A 95 -18.61 3.81 -13.51
CA LYS A 95 -17.52 4.71 -13.88
C LYS A 95 -17.52 5.86 -12.89
N SER A 96 -16.39 6.12 -12.30
CA SER A 96 -16.17 7.38 -11.62
C SER A 96 -16.41 8.49 -12.66
N ASN A 97 -17.31 9.43 -12.37
CA ASN A 97 -17.48 10.64 -13.15
C ASN A 97 -16.62 11.78 -12.58
N ARG A 98 -15.69 11.44 -11.70
CA ARG A 98 -14.82 12.40 -11.03
C ARG A 98 -13.69 12.79 -11.98
N ILE A 99 -13.44 14.08 -12.12
CA ILE A 99 -12.21 14.56 -12.72
C ILE A 99 -11.15 14.54 -11.61
N LEU A 100 -10.10 13.75 -11.80
CA LEU A 100 -8.95 13.75 -10.91
C LEU A 100 -8.07 14.95 -11.30
N ASP A 101 -8.07 15.97 -10.48
CA ASP A 101 -7.22 17.16 -10.64
C ASP A 101 -6.12 17.11 -9.57
N PHE A 102 -5.13 16.29 -9.81
CA PHE A 102 -3.95 16.19 -8.97
C PHE A 102 -2.85 17.11 -9.51
N THR A 103 -2.16 17.78 -8.62
CA THR A 103 -0.99 18.63 -8.94
C THR A 103 0.27 18.00 -8.36
N ILE A 104 1.40 18.17 -9.02
CA ILE A 104 2.73 17.76 -8.54
C ILE A 104 3.41 19.02 -8.00
N ASP A 105 3.51 19.13 -6.67
CA ASP A 105 4.04 20.32 -5.97
C ASP A 105 4.73 19.99 -4.62
N GLN A 106 4.97 18.71 -4.33
CA GLN A 106 5.56 18.27 -3.06
C GLN A 106 7.02 17.77 -3.22
N ASP A 107 7.78 18.32 -4.18
CA ASP A 107 9.12 17.87 -4.58
C ASP A 107 10.08 17.57 -3.41
N VAL A 108 10.14 18.49 -2.44
CA VAL A 108 11.05 18.36 -1.28
C VAL A 108 10.65 17.17 -0.40
N MET A 109 9.35 16.98 -0.22
CA MET A 109 8.82 15.92 0.63
C MET A 109 8.95 14.56 -0.05
N VAL A 110 8.59 14.49 -1.33
CA VAL A 110 8.77 13.28 -2.16
C VAL A 110 10.25 12.91 -2.24
N GLY A 111 11.14 13.84 -2.56
CA GLY A 111 12.58 13.59 -2.62
C GLY A 111 13.15 13.07 -1.28
N SER A 112 12.69 13.64 -0.15
CA SER A 112 13.04 13.12 1.19
C SER A 112 12.54 11.70 1.42
N ALA A 113 11.31 11.38 0.98
CA ALA A 113 10.71 10.07 1.15
C ALA A 113 11.40 9.01 0.29
N ILE A 114 11.48 9.21 -1.03
CA ILE A 114 12.01 8.19 -1.96
C ILE A 114 13.48 7.87 -1.71
N SER A 115 14.26 8.83 -1.17
CA SER A 115 15.65 8.60 -0.78
C SER A 115 15.81 7.67 0.43
N LYS A 116 14.74 7.42 1.20
CA LYS A 116 14.74 6.56 2.39
C LYS A 116 14.19 5.15 2.14
N VAL A 117 13.74 4.88 0.93
CA VAL A 117 13.32 3.53 0.53
C VAL A 117 14.53 2.60 0.57
N ASN A 118 14.38 1.47 1.25
CA ASN A 118 15.44 0.50 1.44
C ASN A 118 14.98 -0.89 0.94
N ALA A 119 15.60 -1.36 -0.11
CA ALA A 119 15.31 -2.67 -0.71
C ALA A 119 15.59 -3.85 0.25
N ASP A 120 16.55 -3.72 1.18
CA ASP A 120 16.86 -4.77 2.15
C ASP A 120 15.75 -4.93 3.20
N ASN A 121 15.04 -3.86 3.55
CA ASN A 121 13.87 -3.94 4.42
C ASN A 121 12.74 -4.71 3.73
N ILE A 122 12.48 -4.40 2.45
CA ILE A 122 11.47 -5.11 1.63
C ILE A 122 11.86 -6.57 1.50
N LYS A 123 13.12 -6.85 1.11
CA LYS A 123 13.67 -8.21 1.01
C LYS A 123 13.45 -9.01 2.29
N SER A 124 13.85 -8.45 3.43
CA SER A 124 13.72 -9.12 4.73
C SER A 124 12.26 -9.41 5.07
N HIS A 125 11.34 -8.54 4.67
CA HIS A 125 9.92 -8.75 4.90
C HIS A 125 9.36 -9.86 4.00
N ILE A 126 9.73 -9.89 2.71
CA ILE A 126 9.38 -10.99 1.80
C ILE A 126 9.87 -12.32 2.38
N GLN A 127 11.11 -12.40 2.86
CA GLN A 127 11.68 -13.61 3.46
C GLN A 127 10.90 -14.08 4.69
N ILE A 128 10.43 -13.18 5.54
CA ILE A 128 9.58 -13.51 6.68
C ILE A 128 8.24 -14.11 6.20
N MET A 129 7.62 -13.51 5.19
CA MET A 129 6.34 -13.98 4.66
C MET A 129 6.49 -15.32 3.91
N GLU A 130 7.54 -15.50 3.13
CA GLU A 130 7.88 -16.77 2.47
C GLU A 130 8.08 -17.91 3.48
N ALA A 131 8.68 -17.61 4.64
CA ALA A 131 9.00 -18.59 5.68
C ALA A 131 7.78 -19.22 6.37
N TYR A 132 6.56 -18.67 6.22
CA TYR A 132 5.33 -19.35 6.66
C TYR A 132 5.06 -20.63 5.85
N GLY A 133 5.67 -20.80 4.67
CA GLY A 133 5.49 -21.95 3.79
C GLY A 133 4.14 -21.96 3.07
N THR A 134 3.11 -21.40 3.66
CA THR A 134 1.81 -21.10 3.05
C THR A 134 1.10 -20.03 3.86
N ARG A 135 0.39 -19.14 3.17
CA ARG A 135 -0.54 -18.15 3.77
C ARG A 135 -1.96 -18.36 3.24
N ARG A 136 -2.27 -19.59 2.79
CA ARG A 136 -3.61 -19.91 2.29
C ARG A 136 -4.66 -19.54 3.35
N HIS A 137 -5.66 -18.77 2.96
CA HIS A 137 -6.61 -18.04 3.79
C HIS A 137 -7.23 -18.82 4.97
N ASN A 138 -7.34 -20.14 4.86
CA ASN A 138 -7.97 -21.03 5.85
C ASN A 138 -6.97 -21.83 6.70
N THR A 139 -5.69 -21.45 6.68
CA THR A 139 -4.64 -22.12 7.44
C THR A 139 -4.27 -21.36 8.72
N PRO A 140 -3.73 -22.06 9.75
CA PRO A 140 -3.19 -21.39 10.93
C PRO A 140 -2.05 -20.41 10.59
N GLN A 141 -1.23 -20.72 9.58
CA GLN A 141 -0.13 -19.86 9.13
C GLN A 141 -0.65 -18.53 8.59
N ALA A 142 -1.74 -18.54 7.84
CA ALA A 142 -2.40 -17.30 7.38
C ALA A 142 -2.85 -16.43 8.56
N GLN A 143 -3.47 -17.04 9.58
CA GLN A 143 -3.86 -16.32 10.78
C GLN A 143 -2.64 -15.71 11.50
N THR A 144 -1.58 -16.49 11.65
CA THR A 144 -0.33 -16.04 12.29
C THR A 144 0.30 -14.90 11.49
N SER A 145 0.38 -14.99 10.16
CA SER A 145 0.99 -13.96 9.32
C SER A 145 0.28 -12.59 9.44
N VAL A 146 -1.05 -12.60 9.55
CA VAL A 146 -1.82 -11.35 9.78
C VAL A 146 -1.54 -10.76 11.16
N GLN A 147 -1.48 -11.60 12.20
CA GLN A 147 -1.18 -11.12 13.55
C GLN A 147 0.25 -10.56 13.65
N ASP A 148 1.21 -11.20 13.01
CA ASP A 148 2.61 -10.73 12.99
C ASP A 148 2.74 -9.42 12.19
N LEU A 149 2.04 -9.28 11.06
CA LEU A 149 1.97 -8.02 10.32
C LEU A 149 1.32 -6.91 11.16
N LYS A 150 0.22 -7.24 11.86
CA LYS A 150 -0.44 -6.31 12.79
C LYS A 150 0.54 -5.82 13.85
N ALA A 151 1.24 -6.75 14.52
CA ALA A 151 2.22 -6.41 15.54
C ALA A 151 3.36 -5.54 14.98
N LYS A 152 3.82 -5.83 13.77
CA LYS A 152 4.83 -5.02 13.06
C LYS A 152 4.34 -3.59 12.79
N TRP A 153 3.13 -3.42 12.28
CA TRP A 153 2.57 -2.11 11.99
C TRP A 153 2.27 -1.32 13.28
N GLU A 154 1.79 -1.99 14.33
CA GLU A 154 1.60 -1.37 15.65
C GLU A 154 2.93 -0.93 16.29
N ALA A 155 4.00 -1.70 16.11
CA ALA A 155 5.32 -1.32 16.58
C ALA A 155 5.86 -0.08 15.83
N LEU A 156 5.66 0.00 14.51
CA LEU A 156 6.02 1.18 13.72
C LEU A 156 5.25 2.42 14.20
N LEU A 157 3.95 2.28 14.47
CA LEU A 157 3.11 3.35 15.01
C LEU A 157 3.59 3.79 16.40
N ALA A 158 3.77 2.83 17.30
CA ALA A 158 4.18 3.12 18.68
C ALA A 158 5.51 3.86 18.77
N ALA A 159 6.45 3.57 17.86
CA ALA A 159 7.74 4.23 17.80
C ALA A 159 7.65 5.75 17.50
N THR A 160 6.54 6.22 16.98
CA THR A 160 6.32 7.65 16.63
C THR A 160 5.78 8.47 17.80
N GLY A 161 5.10 7.85 18.76
CA GLY A 161 4.34 8.52 19.82
C GLY A 161 3.12 9.31 19.32
N ARG A 162 2.72 9.15 18.05
CA ARG A 162 1.58 9.87 17.43
C ARG A 162 0.26 9.20 17.77
N THR A 163 -0.81 10.00 17.84
CA THR A 163 -2.17 9.57 18.16
C THR A 163 -3.15 9.70 16.99
N ASP A 164 -2.69 10.21 15.86
CA ASP A 164 -3.48 10.38 14.63
C ASP A 164 -3.44 9.17 13.70
N MET A 165 -3.01 8.02 14.22
CA MET A 165 -2.88 6.78 13.46
C MET A 165 -3.52 5.61 14.19
N SER A 166 -3.90 4.59 13.43
CA SER A 166 -4.45 3.35 13.99
C SER A 166 -4.15 2.14 13.11
N VAL A 167 -4.18 0.96 13.72
CA VAL A 167 -4.13 -0.33 13.05
C VAL A 167 -5.36 -1.12 13.46
N ARG A 168 -6.12 -1.65 12.51
CA ARG A 168 -7.34 -2.42 12.77
C ARG A 168 -7.43 -3.65 11.91
N LEU A 169 -7.99 -4.72 12.46
CA LEU A 169 -8.43 -5.90 11.72
C LEU A 169 -9.83 -5.69 11.16
N VAL A 170 -10.10 -6.27 9.99
CA VAL A 170 -11.42 -6.37 9.38
C VAL A 170 -11.73 -7.85 9.18
N THR A 171 -12.78 -8.33 9.83
CA THR A 171 -13.27 -9.70 9.67
C THR A 171 -14.19 -9.81 8.47
N HIS A 172 -14.20 -10.95 7.82
CA HIS A 172 -14.93 -11.23 6.60
C HIS A 172 -15.90 -12.40 6.77
N VAL A 173 -16.96 -12.42 5.94
CA VAL A 173 -17.91 -13.53 5.94
C VAL A 173 -17.34 -14.71 5.13
N GLY A 174 -16.66 -14.44 4.03
CA GLY A 174 -16.18 -15.46 3.09
C GLY A 174 -14.89 -16.17 3.50
N THR A 175 -14.20 -15.72 4.57
CA THR A 175 -12.93 -16.29 5.00
C THR A 175 -12.70 -16.12 6.51
N PRO A 176 -12.04 -17.08 7.18
CA PRO A 176 -11.59 -16.89 8.56
C PRO A 176 -10.40 -15.94 8.70
N MET A 177 -9.67 -15.65 7.61
CA MET A 177 -8.54 -14.72 7.59
C MET A 177 -9.05 -13.28 7.62
N PRO A 178 -8.62 -12.42 8.55
CA PRO A 178 -8.98 -11.02 8.53
C PRO A 178 -8.05 -10.20 7.61
N SER A 179 -8.57 -9.12 7.04
CA SER A 179 -7.74 -8.07 6.45
C SER A 179 -7.17 -7.13 7.52
N LEU A 180 -6.09 -6.44 7.20
CA LEU A 180 -5.46 -5.46 8.09
C LEU A 180 -5.46 -4.08 7.43
N VAL A 181 -5.78 -3.04 8.19
CA VAL A 181 -5.79 -1.65 7.73
C VAL A 181 -4.95 -0.79 8.67
N PHE A 182 -3.95 -0.10 8.11
CA PHE A 182 -3.22 0.96 8.79
C PHE A 182 -3.76 2.31 8.29
N THR A 183 -4.13 3.20 9.20
CA THR A 183 -4.70 4.51 8.88
C THR A 183 -3.82 5.62 9.43
N ILE A 184 -3.53 6.64 8.60
CA ILE A 184 -3.02 7.94 9.03
C ILE A 184 -4.13 8.96 8.77
N ASN A 185 -4.73 9.50 9.82
CA ASN A 185 -5.84 10.44 9.68
C ASN A 185 -5.40 11.77 9.03
N GLY A 186 -6.19 12.25 8.11
CA GLY A 186 -6.00 13.52 7.45
C GLY A 186 -6.17 14.71 8.40
N SER A 187 -5.32 15.71 8.26
CA SER A 187 -5.32 16.89 9.13
C SER A 187 -6.27 17.99 8.66
N ALA A 188 -6.59 18.07 7.36
CA ALA A 188 -7.41 19.11 6.78
C ALA A 188 -8.69 18.56 6.11
N ALA A 189 -8.60 17.40 5.47
CA ALA A 189 -9.72 16.73 4.80
C ALA A 189 -9.78 15.25 5.23
N PRO A 190 -10.11 14.95 6.50
CA PRO A 190 -10.05 13.59 7.04
C PRO A 190 -11.09 12.63 6.45
N ASN A 191 -12.10 13.15 5.75
CA ASN A 191 -13.13 12.36 5.07
C ASN A 191 -12.78 12.01 3.62
N ASP A 192 -11.65 12.51 3.10
CA ASP A 192 -11.11 12.15 1.80
C ASP A 192 -10.03 11.09 1.98
N PHE A 193 -10.19 9.95 1.32
CA PHE A 193 -9.32 8.80 1.49
C PHE A 193 -8.43 8.57 0.26
N ILE A 194 -7.13 8.46 0.48
CA ILE A 194 -6.14 7.94 -0.47
C ILE A 194 -5.76 6.54 0.02
N ILE A 195 -5.93 5.54 -0.81
CA ILE A 195 -5.76 4.14 -0.38
C ILE A 195 -4.73 3.44 -1.27
N VAL A 196 -3.88 2.65 -0.65
CA VAL A 196 -2.99 1.70 -1.31
C VAL A 196 -3.10 0.34 -0.63
N GLY A 197 -2.91 -0.74 -1.38
CA GLY A 197 -3.01 -2.08 -0.79
C GLY A 197 -2.35 -3.17 -1.61
N GLY A 198 -2.33 -4.36 -1.03
CA GLY A 198 -1.94 -5.65 -1.58
C GLY A 198 -2.64 -6.76 -0.81
N HIS A 199 -2.40 -8.03 -1.12
CA HIS A 199 -3.06 -9.13 -0.40
C HIS A 199 -2.09 -9.96 0.43
N MET A 200 -2.64 -10.58 1.48
CA MET A 200 -1.86 -11.30 2.48
C MET A 200 -1.76 -12.79 2.20
N ASP A 201 -2.79 -13.35 1.58
CA ASP A 201 -2.85 -14.78 1.32
C ASP A 201 -1.93 -15.21 0.18
N SER A 202 -1.73 -16.48 0.06
CA SER A 202 -1.03 -17.13 -1.06
C SER A 202 -1.68 -18.47 -1.33
N ILE A 203 -1.64 -18.93 -2.56
CA ILE A 203 -2.23 -20.20 -2.98
C ILE A 203 -1.26 -21.05 -3.79
N SER A 204 -1.50 -22.35 -3.81
CA SER A 204 -0.87 -23.26 -4.74
C SER A 204 -1.72 -24.52 -4.87
N ASN A 205 -1.44 -25.31 -5.90
CA ASN A 205 -2.02 -26.64 -6.10
C ASN A 205 -1.42 -27.70 -5.14
N THR A 206 -0.52 -27.30 -4.25
CA THR A 206 0.09 -28.16 -3.21
C THR A 206 -0.11 -27.55 -1.82
N ALA A 207 0.42 -28.21 -0.79
CA ALA A 207 0.40 -27.67 0.57
C ALA A 207 1.41 -26.53 0.79
N ILE A 208 2.33 -26.31 -0.15
CA ILE A 208 3.39 -25.30 -0.06
C ILE A 208 3.06 -24.17 -1.04
N ALA A 209 2.86 -22.98 -0.52
CA ALA A 209 2.57 -21.75 -1.26
C ALA A 209 3.36 -20.59 -0.64
N PRO A 210 4.66 -20.46 -0.92
CA PRO A 210 5.50 -19.42 -0.31
C PRO A 210 5.02 -18.03 -0.66
N GLY A 211 4.53 -17.82 -1.90
CA GLY A 211 3.97 -16.57 -2.36
C GLY A 211 4.92 -15.40 -2.13
N ALA A 212 6.19 -15.53 -2.54
CA ALA A 212 7.20 -14.52 -2.28
C ALA A 212 6.98 -13.28 -3.14
N ASP A 213 6.51 -13.47 -4.34
CA ASP A 213 6.15 -12.39 -5.25
C ASP A 213 4.64 -12.12 -5.17
N ASP A 214 3.83 -13.14 -5.18
CA ASP A 214 2.36 -13.14 -5.10
C ASP A 214 1.87 -13.54 -3.69
N ASP A 215 1.56 -12.60 -2.76
CA ASP A 215 1.83 -11.17 -2.82
C ASP A 215 2.62 -10.70 -1.59
N ALA A 216 3.63 -11.48 -1.15
CA ALA A 216 4.51 -10.97 -0.11
C ALA A 216 5.29 -9.74 -0.59
N SER A 217 5.54 -9.61 -1.91
CA SER A 217 6.27 -8.48 -2.47
C SER A 217 5.47 -7.18 -2.37
N GLY A 218 4.17 -7.20 -2.66
CA GLY A 218 3.30 -6.03 -2.50
C GLY A 218 3.09 -5.64 -1.06
N ILE A 219 2.84 -6.59 -0.16
CA ILE A 219 2.73 -6.31 1.28
C ILE A 219 4.03 -5.74 1.85
N ALA A 220 5.19 -6.24 1.44
CA ALA A 220 6.47 -5.69 1.86
C ALA A 220 6.69 -4.26 1.32
N THR A 221 6.28 -4.01 0.08
CA THR A 221 6.28 -2.70 -0.57
C THR A 221 5.39 -1.70 0.19
N VAL A 222 4.16 -2.07 0.51
CA VAL A 222 3.22 -1.27 1.31
C VAL A 222 3.78 -0.98 2.71
N THR A 223 4.36 -2.00 3.36
CA THR A 223 4.98 -1.83 4.69
C THR A 223 6.17 -0.87 4.66
N GLU A 224 6.97 -0.89 3.59
CA GLU A 224 8.09 0.05 3.42
C GLU A 224 7.60 1.48 3.23
N MET A 225 6.49 1.70 2.49
CA MET A 225 5.86 3.03 2.39
C MET A 225 5.44 3.55 3.77
N ILE A 226 4.77 2.72 4.58
CA ILE A 226 4.40 3.08 5.97
C ILE A 226 5.65 3.49 6.73
N ARG A 227 6.69 2.64 6.76
CA ARG A 227 7.93 2.90 7.49
C ARG A 227 8.57 4.24 7.07
N VAL A 228 8.64 4.51 5.78
CA VAL A 228 9.23 5.75 5.25
C VAL A 228 8.42 6.97 5.66
N LEU A 229 7.09 6.95 5.51
CA LEU A 229 6.22 8.08 5.87
C LEU A 229 6.31 8.39 7.37
N LEU A 230 6.37 7.36 8.21
CA LEU A 230 6.57 7.53 9.65
C LEU A 230 7.98 8.07 9.96
N ASN A 231 9.00 7.59 9.28
CA ASN A 231 10.39 8.04 9.47
C ASN A 231 10.58 9.51 9.11
N ILE A 232 9.92 10.02 8.07
CA ILE A 232 9.93 11.45 7.73
C ILE A 232 8.91 12.27 8.54
N ASN A 233 8.17 11.62 9.45
CA ASN A 233 7.14 12.24 10.26
C ASN A 233 6.04 12.93 9.43
N TYR A 234 5.62 12.27 8.35
CA TYR A 234 4.62 12.79 7.42
C TYR A 234 3.23 12.88 8.07
N LYS A 235 2.59 14.03 7.92
CA LYS A 235 1.21 14.29 8.32
C LYS A 235 0.38 14.65 7.10
N PRO A 236 -0.47 13.76 6.60
CA PRO A 236 -1.28 14.01 5.41
C PRO A 236 -2.37 15.05 5.67
N SER A 237 -2.80 15.73 4.62
CA SER A 237 -4.02 16.56 4.62
C SER A 237 -5.28 15.72 4.47
N LYS A 238 -5.26 14.71 3.58
CA LYS A 238 -6.32 13.70 3.44
C LYS A 238 -5.93 12.44 4.19
N THR A 239 -6.90 11.62 4.59
CA THR A 239 -6.63 10.32 5.25
C THR A 239 -5.95 9.37 4.27
N VAL A 240 -4.88 8.73 4.72
CA VAL A 240 -4.18 7.68 3.97
C VAL A 240 -4.44 6.35 4.65
N GLU A 241 -4.89 5.35 3.90
CA GLU A 241 -5.04 3.99 4.39
C GLU A 241 -4.18 3.02 3.58
N PHE A 242 -3.53 2.12 4.30
CA PHE A 242 -2.74 1.01 3.76
C PHE A 242 -3.48 -0.28 4.09
N MET A 243 -3.75 -1.09 3.07
CA MET A 243 -4.55 -2.29 3.23
C MET A 243 -3.76 -3.54 2.89
N ALA A 244 -3.90 -4.55 3.73
CA ALA A 244 -3.43 -5.90 3.49
C ALA A 244 -4.68 -6.81 3.46
N TYR A 245 -5.13 -7.15 2.26
CA TYR A 245 -6.37 -7.87 2.06
C TYR A 245 -6.23 -9.35 2.36
N ALA A 246 -7.31 -9.94 2.81
CA ALA A 246 -7.43 -11.36 3.04
C ALA A 246 -8.13 -12.04 1.86
N ALA A 247 -7.69 -13.25 1.53
CA ALA A 247 -8.42 -14.14 0.64
C ALA A 247 -8.73 -13.54 -0.75
N GLU A 248 -7.73 -12.86 -1.31
CA GLU A 248 -7.74 -12.39 -2.70
C GLU A 248 -7.90 -13.59 -3.64
N GLU A 249 -7.08 -14.61 -3.44
CA GLU A 249 -6.88 -15.82 -4.23
C GLU A 249 -8.14 -16.69 -4.37
N ILE A 250 -9.15 -16.44 -3.56
CA ILE A 250 -10.42 -17.17 -3.57
C ILE A 250 -11.62 -16.25 -3.89
N GLY A 251 -11.38 -15.20 -4.67
CA GLY A 251 -12.42 -14.33 -5.20
C GLY A 251 -12.46 -12.94 -4.59
N LEU A 252 -11.31 -12.32 -4.34
CA LEU A 252 -11.19 -10.92 -3.88
C LEU A 252 -12.00 -10.64 -2.61
N VAL A 253 -12.12 -11.63 -1.70
CA VAL A 253 -13.08 -11.59 -0.59
C VAL A 253 -12.86 -10.35 0.27
N GLY A 254 -11.63 -10.13 0.73
CA GLY A 254 -11.31 -9.03 1.64
C GLY A 254 -11.52 -7.66 1.03
N SER A 255 -11.01 -7.43 -0.17
CA SER A 255 -11.15 -6.14 -0.85
C SER A 255 -12.59 -5.87 -1.28
N SER A 256 -13.31 -6.90 -1.74
CA SER A 256 -14.71 -6.76 -2.16
C SER A 256 -15.60 -6.33 -1.00
N GLU A 257 -15.51 -7.00 0.16
CA GLU A 257 -16.30 -6.65 1.33
C GLU A 257 -15.94 -5.26 1.89
N ILE A 258 -14.64 -4.90 1.90
CA ILE A 258 -14.19 -3.58 2.34
C ILE A 258 -14.69 -2.49 1.38
N ALA A 259 -14.47 -2.63 0.07
CA ALA A 259 -14.89 -1.63 -0.91
C ALA A 259 -16.41 -1.42 -0.91
N GLN A 260 -17.19 -2.51 -0.81
CA GLN A 260 -18.64 -2.44 -0.65
C GLN A 260 -19.05 -1.68 0.63
N SER A 261 -18.39 -1.97 1.75
CA SER A 261 -18.69 -1.29 3.02
C SER A 261 -18.40 0.20 2.96
N TYR A 262 -17.34 0.59 2.23
CA TYR A 262 -16.97 1.99 2.01
C TYR A 262 -17.98 2.70 1.12
N ALA A 263 -18.43 2.04 0.05
CA ALA A 263 -19.47 2.57 -0.84
C ALA A 263 -20.82 2.71 -0.11
N ALA A 264 -21.22 1.71 0.68
CA ALA A 264 -22.43 1.75 1.48
C ALA A 264 -22.40 2.85 2.55
N ALA A 265 -21.24 3.12 3.13
CA ALA A 265 -21.02 4.21 4.08
C ALA A 265 -20.86 5.59 3.41
N GLY A 266 -20.88 5.69 2.08
CA GLY A 266 -20.67 6.94 1.34
C GLY A 266 -19.30 7.55 1.54
N LYS A 267 -18.27 6.76 1.83
CA LYS A 267 -16.90 7.26 2.01
C LYS A 267 -16.35 7.85 0.71
N ASN A 268 -15.71 8.98 0.81
CA ASN A 268 -15.07 9.64 -0.32
C ASN A 268 -13.66 9.07 -0.57
N VAL A 269 -13.57 7.89 -1.20
CA VAL A 269 -12.29 7.34 -1.66
C VAL A 269 -11.91 8.09 -2.93
N VAL A 270 -10.88 8.92 -2.84
CA VAL A 270 -10.41 9.79 -3.94
C VAL A 270 -9.70 8.95 -4.99
N SER A 271 -8.86 8.00 -4.55
CA SER A 271 -8.15 7.09 -5.44
C SER A 271 -7.61 5.86 -4.69
N TYR A 272 -7.45 4.79 -5.43
CA TYR A 272 -6.87 3.52 -4.97
C TYR A 272 -5.75 3.05 -5.90
N VAL A 273 -4.62 2.63 -5.35
CA VAL A 273 -3.53 2.00 -6.13
C VAL A 273 -3.17 0.64 -5.51
N GLN A 274 -3.23 -0.40 -6.34
CA GLN A 274 -2.86 -1.76 -5.99
C GLN A 274 -1.36 -1.99 -6.12
N PHE A 275 -0.79 -2.73 -5.16
CA PHE A 275 0.57 -3.25 -5.21
C PHE A 275 0.50 -4.76 -5.01
N ASP A 276 0.57 -5.50 -6.09
CA ASP A 276 0.47 -6.93 -6.16
C ASP A 276 1.46 -7.41 -7.21
N MET A 277 2.36 -8.32 -6.85
CA MET A 277 3.49 -8.73 -7.67
C MET A 277 4.37 -7.53 -8.07
N THR A 278 5.33 -7.20 -7.22
CA THR A 278 6.17 -5.99 -7.40
C THR A 278 7.65 -6.30 -7.62
N ASN A 279 8.07 -7.58 -7.57
CA ASN A 279 9.49 -7.90 -7.45
C ASN A 279 10.11 -8.73 -8.59
N TYR A 280 9.33 -9.39 -9.44
CA TYR A 280 9.86 -10.17 -10.55
C TYR A 280 10.03 -9.31 -11.80
N LYS A 281 11.30 -9.11 -12.23
CA LYS A 281 11.59 -8.33 -13.43
C LYS A 281 11.53 -9.18 -14.70
N GLY A 282 10.34 -9.50 -15.16
CA GLY A 282 10.08 -10.32 -16.34
C GLY A 282 10.12 -9.58 -17.68
N SER A 283 10.16 -8.24 -17.68
CA SER A 283 10.05 -7.41 -18.87
C SER A 283 11.10 -6.29 -18.89
N PRO A 284 11.38 -5.68 -20.09
CA PRO A 284 12.39 -4.64 -20.21
C PRO A 284 12.15 -3.38 -19.40
N LYS A 285 10.88 -2.93 -19.30
CA LYS A 285 10.50 -1.76 -18.48
C LYS A 285 10.40 -2.17 -17.01
N ASP A 286 10.35 -1.18 -16.12
CA ASP A 286 10.35 -1.41 -14.69
C ASP A 286 8.94 -1.48 -14.10
N VAL A 287 8.01 -0.68 -14.60
CA VAL A 287 6.62 -0.64 -14.15
C VAL A 287 5.71 -0.72 -15.37
N TYR A 288 4.67 -1.53 -15.30
CA TYR A 288 3.65 -1.63 -16.33
C TYR A 288 2.30 -1.25 -15.75
N LEU A 289 1.63 -0.25 -16.32
CA LEU A 289 0.31 0.15 -15.88
C LEU A 289 -0.75 -0.71 -16.56
N ALA A 290 -1.63 -1.33 -15.80
CA ALA A 290 -2.79 -2.04 -16.31
C ALA A 290 -3.78 -1.04 -16.93
N THR A 291 -4.20 -1.30 -18.18
CA THR A 291 -5.06 -0.40 -18.97
C THR A 291 -6.41 -1.02 -19.29
N ASP A 292 -6.84 -1.98 -18.53
CA ASP A 292 -8.17 -2.59 -18.62
C ASP A 292 -9.27 -1.57 -18.36
N SER A 293 -10.47 -1.85 -18.86
CA SER A 293 -11.59 -0.89 -18.83
C SER A 293 -12.08 -0.50 -17.43
N TYR A 294 -11.68 -1.21 -16.41
CA TYR A 294 -11.95 -0.91 -14.99
C TYR A 294 -10.81 -0.17 -14.29
N ASN A 295 -9.66 -0.03 -14.92
CA ASN A 295 -8.62 0.88 -14.45
C ASN A 295 -8.97 2.33 -14.83
N SER A 296 -8.74 3.27 -13.94
CA SER A 296 -8.95 4.70 -14.20
C SER A 296 -7.84 5.24 -15.10
N ASN A 297 -8.23 5.71 -16.29
CA ASN A 297 -7.28 6.36 -17.23
C ASN A 297 -6.64 7.59 -16.63
N ASP A 298 -7.42 8.42 -15.92
CA ASP A 298 -6.91 9.66 -15.31
C ASP A 298 -5.88 9.34 -14.22
N LEU A 299 -6.14 8.30 -13.41
CA LEU A 299 -5.19 7.87 -12.39
C LEU A 299 -3.91 7.26 -13.01
N ASN A 300 -4.05 6.47 -14.07
CA ASN A 300 -2.90 5.96 -14.82
C ASN A 300 -2.07 7.09 -15.43
N LEU A 301 -2.70 8.11 -16.02
CA LEU A 301 -2.00 9.28 -16.54
C LEU A 301 -1.25 10.03 -15.43
N PHE A 302 -1.88 10.20 -14.26
CA PHE A 302 -1.21 10.83 -13.12
C PHE A 302 -0.01 10.01 -12.63
N LEU A 303 -0.10 8.68 -12.56
CA LEU A 303 1.05 7.83 -12.25
C LEU A 303 2.18 7.97 -13.28
N ILE A 304 1.84 8.15 -14.57
CA ILE A 304 2.84 8.46 -15.61
C ILE A 304 3.48 9.81 -15.36
N GLU A 305 2.70 10.83 -15.04
CA GLU A 305 3.22 12.18 -14.72
C GLU A 305 4.19 12.15 -13.54
N LEU A 306 3.89 11.37 -12.49
CA LEU A 306 4.79 11.17 -11.36
C LEU A 306 6.11 10.54 -11.80
N MET A 307 6.06 9.47 -12.60
CA MET A 307 7.27 8.80 -13.11
C MET A 307 8.09 9.71 -14.03
N GLU A 308 7.45 10.50 -14.89
CA GLU A 308 8.13 11.49 -15.74
C GLU A 308 8.77 12.61 -14.92
N HIS A 309 8.14 13.01 -13.81
CA HIS A 309 8.63 14.09 -12.95
C HIS A 309 9.77 13.63 -12.03
N TYR A 310 9.59 12.52 -11.32
CA TYR A 310 10.53 12.08 -10.27
C TYR A 310 11.56 11.04 -10.72
N ASN A 311 11.23 10.22 -11.74
CA ASN A 311 11.99 9.02 -12.07
C ASN A 311 12.57 9.02 -13.48
N LYS A 312 12.45 10.09 -14.24
CA LYS A 312 13.00 10.18 -15.60
C LYS A 312 14.52 10.34 -15.61
N THR A 313 15.06 11.01 -14.59
CA THR A 313 16.49 11.33 -14.48
C THR A 313 16.98 11.18 -13.03
N GLY A 314 18.29 11.19 -12.82
CA GLY A 314 18.88 11.16 -11.47
C GLY A 314 19.08 9.76 -10.91
N SER A 315 19.11 9.63 -9.60
CA SER A 315 19.40 8.38 -8.88
C SER A 315 18.19 7.45 -8.70
N HIS A 316 16.99 7.93 -9.03
CA HIS A 316 15.75 7.17 -8.86
C HIS A 316 15.10 6.80 -10.20
N VAL A 317 15.91 6.71 -11.25
CA VAL A 317 15.43 6.41 -12.62
C VAL A 317 14.79 5.02 -12.67
N PHE A 318 13.59 4.96 -13.25
CA PHE A 318 12.98 3.74 -13.75
C PHE A 318 12.06 4.04 -14.94
N THR A 319 11.72 3.01 -15.68
CA THR A 319 11.00 3.10 -16.95
C THR A 319 9.63 2.42 -16.83
N TYR A 320 8.66 2.89 -17.61
CA TYR A 320 7.31 2.35 -17.60
C TYR A 320 6.79 1.93 -18.97
N GLY A 321 5.76 1.11 -18.98
CA GLY A 321 4.99 0.66 -20.15
C GLY A 321 3.55 0.39 -19.75
N ASN A 322 2.77 -0.17 -20.67
CA ASN A 322 1.38 -0.55 -20.44
C ASN A 322 1.23 -2.07 -20.55
N THR A 323 0.24 -2.60 -19.85
CA THR A 323 -0.17 -4.01 -19.92
C THR A 323 -1.68 -4.15 -19.83
N ILE A 324 -2.21 -5.32 -20.08
CA ILE A 324 -3.62 -5.65 -19.98
C ILE A 324 -3.76 -7.03 -19.38
N CYS A 325 -4.60 -7.17 -18.35
CA CYS A 325 -4.98 -8.47 -17.78
C CYS A 325 -6.17 -9.12 -18.53
N ASN A 326 -7.10 -8.31 -19.04
CA ASN A 326 -8.38 -8.68 -19.67
C ASN A 326 -9.48 -9.17 -18.72
N TYR A 327 -9.30 -9.21 -17.43
CA TYR A 327 -10.27 -9.58 -16.38
C TYR A 327 -9.92 -8.89 -15.06
N GLY A 328 -10.78 -9.02 -14.05
CA GLY A 328 -10.52 -8.47 -12.71
C GLY A 328 -9.48 -9.28 -11.96
N CYS A 329 -8.20 -9.01 -12.26
CA CYS A 329 -7.08 -9.84 -11.91
C CYS A 329 -6.47 -9.57 -10.53
N SER A 330 -6.95 -8.56 -9.79
CA SER A 330 -6.52 -8.29 -8.43
C SER A 330 -7.48 -7.33 -7.71
N ASP A 331 -7.21 -6.97 -6.48
CA ASP A 331 -8.07 -6.21 -5.56
C ASP A 331 -8.50 -4.82 -6.07
N HIS A 332 -7.75 -4.20 -7.01
CA HIS A 332 -8.16 -2.95 -7.66
C HIS A 332 -9.52 -3.05 -8.34
N PHE A 333 -9.86 -4.24 -8.84
CA PHE A 333 -11.15 -4.50 -9.45
C PHE A 333 -12.31 -4.33 -8.46
N SER A 334 -12.14 -4.75 -7.21
CA SER A 334 -13.12 -4.54 -6.14
C SER A 334 -13.46 -3.07 -5.92
N TRP A 335 -12.46 -2.19 -5.94
CA TRP A 335 -12.65 -0.75 -5.81
C TRP A 335 -13.31 -0.15 -7.04
N ALA A 336 -12.86 -0.55 -8.24
CA ALA A 336 -13.44 -0.10 -9.50
C ALA A 336 -14.91 -0.49 -9.63
N GLN A 337 -15.31 -1.72 -9.26
CA GLN A 337 -16.71 -2.17 -9.23
C GLN A 337 -17.59 -1.31 -8.31
N ASN A 338 -17.03 -0.73 -7.27
CA ASN A 338 -17.73 0.14 -6.34
C ASN A 338 -17.68 1.63 -6.74
N GLY A 339 -17.19 1.95 -7.94
CA GLY A 339 -17.22 3.29 -8.53
C GLY A 339 -16.07 4.18 -8.08
N TYR A 340 -14.99 3.63 -7.58
CA TYR A 340 -13.80 4.35 -7.20
C TYR A 340 -12.73 4.29 -8.31
N ASP A 341 -11.94 5.35 -8.42
CA ASP A 341 -10.80 5.39 -9.32
C ASP A 341 -9.69 4.48 -8.81
N ALA A 342 -9.39 3.42 -9.57
CA ALA A 342 -8.41 2.42 -9.23
C ALA A 342 -7.34 2.27 -10.31
N ALA A 343 -6.09 2.02 -9.92
CA ALA A 343 -4.99 1.73 -10.81
C ALA A 343 -4.15 0.55 -10.29
N PHE A 344 -3.49 -0.13 -11.21
CA PHE A 344 -2.66 -1.28 -10.93
C PHE A 344 -1.33 -1.17 -11.69
N PRO A 345 -0.28 -0.59 -11.07
CA PRO A 345 1.10 -0.73 -11.53
C PRO A 345 1.60 -2.15 -11.26
N PHE A 346 2.08 -2.82 -12.29
CA PHE A 346 2.45 -4.22 -12.31
C PHE A 346 3.92 -4.42 -12.67
N GLU A 347 4.55 -5.49 -12.23
CA GLU A 347 5.99 -5.75 -12.31
C GLU A 347 6.53 -5.96 -13.73
N ALA A 348 5.69 -6.45 -14.64
CA ALA A 348 6.06 -6.81 -16.01
C ALA A 348 4.88 -6.58 -16.97
N SER A 349 5.05 -6.80 -18.28
CA SER A 349 3.90 -7.06 -19.14
C SER A 349 3.23 -8.36 -18.65
N PHE A 350 1.91 -8.41 -18.66
CA PHE A 350 1.15 -9.49 -18.04
C PHE A 350 1.56 -10.89 -18.50
N SER A 351 1.88 -11.05 -19.78
CA SER A 351 2.38 -12.31 -20.35
C SER A 351 3.79 -12.71 -19.93
N ASN A 352 4.55 -11.82 -19.32
CA ASN A 352 5.93 -12.03 -18.88
C ASN A 352 6.11 -11.81 -17.37
N SER A 353 5.03 -11.80 -16.60
CA SER A 353 5.08 -11.80 -15.15
C SER A 353 5.69 -13.09 -14.60
N ASN A 354 5.87 -13.18 -13.30
CA ASN A 354 6.44 -14.33 -12.65
C ASN A 354 5.68 -15.62 -13.01
N PRO A 355 6.29 -16.57 -13.74
CA PRO A 355 5.61 -17.80 -14.15
C PRO A 355 5.55 -18.86 -13.04
N TYR A 356 6.05 -18.55 -11.85
CA TYR A 356 6.13 -19.47 -10.70
C TYR A 356 5.05 -19.23 -9.65
N ILE A 357 4.20 -18.21 -9.82
CA ILE A 357 3.07 -17.96 -8.91
C ILE A 357 2.15 -19.17 -8.80
N HIS A 358 1.32 -19.22 -7.78
CA HIS A 358 0.40 -20.32 -7.49
C HIS A 358 1.09 -21.69 -7.42
N SER A 359 2.37 -21.69 -7.03
CA SER A 359 3.16 -22.91 -6.88
C SER A 359 4.13 -22.83 -5.69
N GLY A 360 4.66 -23.98 -5.27
CA GLY A 360 5.72 -24.04 -4.28
C GLY A 360 7.06 -23.43 -4.73
N ASN A 361 7.14 -22.94 -5.97
CA ASN A 361 8.33 -22.33 -6.55
C ASN A 361 8.30 -20.80 -6.55
N ASP A 362 7.22 -20.17 -6.12
CA ASP A 362 7.18 -18.71 -5.94
C ASP A 362 7.99 -18.31 -4.71
N THR A 363 9.27 -18.19 -4.91
CA THR A 363 10.27 -17.90 -3.88
C THR A 363 11.09 -16.67 -4.26
N LEU A 364 11.64 -15.98 -3.27
CA LEU A 364 12.48 -14.79 -3.49
C LEU A 364 13.69 -15.06 -4.40
N SER A 365 14.13 -16.33 -4.49
CA SER A 365 15.19 -16.73 -5.40
C SER A 365 14.88 -16.47 -6.88
N ARG A 366 13.60 -16.40 -7.27
CA ARG A 366 13.14 -16.05 -8.62
C ARG A 366 13.43 -14.60 -8.98
N SER A 367 13.55 -13.75 -7.97
CA SER A 367 13.96 -12.35 -8.09
C SER A 367 15.43 -12.13 -7.67
N ASN A 368 16.30 -13.11 -7.93
CA ASN A 368 17.74 -13.06 -7.65
C ASN A 368 18.07 -12.77 -6.17
N ASN A 369 17.20 -13.15 -5.23
CA ASN A 369 17.32 -12.87 -3.80
C ASN A 369 17.50 -11.37 -3.49
N THR A 370 16.85 -10.49 -4.24
CA THR A 370 16.84 -9.04 -4.02
C THR A 370 15.41 -8.50 -4.08
N ALA A 371 15.19 -7.31 -3.54
CA ALA A 371 13.94 -6.56 -3.67
C ALA A 371 14.17 -5.16 -4.29
N THR A 372 15.20 -5.04 -5.13
CA THR A 372 15.51 -3.77 -5.81
C THR A 372 14.43 -3.37 -6.80
N HIS A 373 13.70 -4.34 -7.35
CA HIS A 373 12.57 -4.07 -8.24
C HIS A 373 11.38 -3.54 -7.43
N ALA A 374 10.98 -4.22 -6.36
CA ALA A 374 9.92 -3.80 -5.46
C ALA A 374 10.17 -2.40 -4.84
N ALA A 375 11.43 -2.04 -4.61
CA ALA A 375 11.79 -0.70 -4.13
C ALA A 375 11.39 0.42 -5.10
N LYS A 376 11.25 0.16 -6.41
CA LYS A 376 10.74 1.13 -7.38
C LYS A 376 9.24 1.37 -7.19
N PHE A 377 8.49 0.32 -6.91
CA PHE A 377 7.06 0.40 -6.58
C PHE A 377 6.83 1.14 -5.27
N ALA A 378 7.67 0.91 -4.25
CA ALA A 378 7.60 1.68 -3.01
C ALA A 378 7.84 3.18 -3.23
N LYS A 379 8.74 3.56 -4.15
CA LYS A 379 8.97 4.96 -4.53
C LYS A 379 7.74 5.54 -5.22
N LEU A 380 7.22 4.87 -6.26
CA LEU A 380 6.02 5.30 -6.98
C LEU A 380 4.82 5.45 -6.02
N GLY A 381 4.64 4.51 -5.09
CA GLY A 381 3.57 4.60 -4.09
C GLY A 381 3.74 5.78 -3.14
N LEU A 382 4.96 6.10 -2.73
CA LEU A 382 5.25 7.28 -1.91
C LEU A 382 5.01 8.59 -2.67
N GLU A 383 5.43 8.67 -3.92
CA GLU A 383 5.16 9.79 -4.84
C GLU A 383 3.66 10.01 -4.97
N PHE A 384 2.91 8.93 -5.27
CA PHE A 384 1.46 8.95 -5.36
C PHE A 384 0.80 9.43 -4.06
N ILE A 385 1.14 8.84 -2.91
CA ILE A 385 0.53 9.17 -1.62
C ILE A 385 0.79 10.64 -1.27
N ILE A 386 2.04 11.09 -1.36
CA ILE A 386 2.43 12.43 -0.94
C ILE A 386 1.79 13.49 -1.84
N GLU A 387 1.74 13.25 -3.15
CA GLU A 387 1.16 14.21 -4.10
C GLU A 387 -0.38 14.23 -4.09
N THR A 388 -1.04 13.13 -3.78
CA THR A 388 -2.51 13.08 -3.74
C THR A 388 -3.08 13.46 -2.38
N ALA A 389 -2.50 12.96 -1.29
CA ALA A 389 -2.97 13.29 0.05
C ALA A 389 -2.50 14.66 0.52
N LYS A 390 -1.45 15.23 -0.10
CA LYS A 390 -0.80 16.47 0.33
C LYS A 390 -0.42 16.40 1.81
N GLY A 391 0.15 17.42 2.37
CA GLY A 391 0.44 17.38 3.80
C GLY A 391 1.67 18.19 4.20
N SER A 392 2.18 17.85 5.36
CA SER A 392 3.37 18.47 5.92
C SER A 392 4.21 17.42 6.63
N VAL A 393 5.48 17.71 6.81
CA VAL A 393 6.33 16.98 7.75
C VAL A 393 6.15 17.66 9.10
N LEU A 394 5.68 16.92 10.11
CA LEU A 394 5.70 17.43 11.47
C LEU A 394 7.17 17.71 11.80
N ALA A 395 7.48 18.96 12.13
CA ALA A 395 8.75 19.23 12.76
C ALA A 395 8.87 18.23 13.91
N THR A 396 9.96 17.43 13.94
CA THR A 396 10.27 16.69 15.15
C THR A 396 10.18 17.72 16.27
N SER A 397 9.27 17.50 17.23
CA SER A 397 9.35 18.23 18.48
C SER A 397 10.71 17.79 19.06
N GLU A 398 11.76 18.53 18.69
CA GLU A 398 12.86 18.60 19.61
C GLU A 398 12.18 18.96 20.92
N THR A 399 12.18 18.03 21.87
CA THR A 399 11.82 18.31 23.25
C THR A 399 12.33 19.71 23.52
N SER A 400 11.43 20.59 23.94
CA SER A 400 11.59 22.04 24.04
C SER A 400 12.69 22.46 25.04
N ASN A 401 13.88 22.05 24.77
CA ASN A 401 15.14 22.65 25.11
C ASN A 401 15.73 23.15 23.79
N ALA A 402 14.98 24.06 23.08
CA ALA A 402 15.49 24.70 21.89
C ALA A 402 16.76 25.44 22.29
N SER A 403 17.90 24.74 22.13
CA SER A 403 19.21 25.31 22.44
C SER A 403 19.59 26.39 21.43
N VAL A 404 18.83 26.52 20.32
CA VAL A 404 19.02 27.56 19.30
C VAL A 404 17.68 27.92 18.67
N GLU A 405 17.36 29.21 18.71
CA GLU A 405 16.23 29.82 17.96
C GLU A 405 16.79 30.65 16.80
N ILE A 406 16.09 30.65 15.65
CA ILE A 406 16.43 31.50 14.50
C ILE A 406 15.19 32.19 13.94
N TYR A 407 15.40 33.37 13.35
CA TYR A 407 14.41 34.04 12.49
C TYR A 407 15.11 34.89 11.43
N ILE A 408 14.47 35.09 10.29
CA ILE A 408 14.99 35.97 9.22
C ILE A 408 14.32 37.32 9.31
N LYS A 409 15.14 38.35 9.24
CA LYS A 409 14.69 39.76 9.11
C LYS A 409 15.69 40.52 8.28
N ASP A 410 15.22 41.29 7.30
CA ASP A 410 16.04 42.15 6.41
C ASP A 410 17.21 41.35 5.77
N LYS A 411 16.92 40.17 5.21
CA LYS A 411 17.91 39.21 4.67
C LYS A 411 19.07 38.92 5.61
N SER A 412 18.78 38.85 6.89
CA SER A 412 19.76 38.46 7.91
C SER A 412 19.19 37.36 8.78
N LEU A 413 20.02 36.36 9.06
CA LEU A 413 19.73 35.32 10.03
C LEU A 413 20.01 35.85 11.42
N ASN A 414 18.97 36.02 12.20
CA ASN A 414 19.09 36.33 13.63
C ASN A 414 18.97 35.04 14.40
N TYR A 415 19.82 34.87 15.43
CA TYR A 415 19.81 33.65 16.23
C TYR A 415 19.92 33.98 17.72
N ARG A 416 19.34 33.10 18.54
CA ARG A 416 19.49 33.06 20.00
C ARG A 416 19.94 31.65 20.41
N ILE A 417 21.03 31.56 21.14
CA ILE A 417 21.58 30.33 21.68
C ILE A 417 21.15 30.22 23.16
N GLY A 418 20.55 29.08 23.52
CA GLY A 418 20.17 28.78 24.90
C GLY A 418 21.32 28.28 25.74
N LYS A 419 21.16 27.10 26.33
CA LYS A 419 22.15 26.54 27.28
C LYS A 419 23.36 25.84 26.63
N ASP A 420 23.31 25.53 25.32
CA ASP A 420 24.39 24.84 24.65
C ASP A 420 25.56 25.77 24.32
N LEU A 421 26.77 25.24 24.47
CA LEU A 421 27.98 25.90 24.00
C LEU A 421 28.16 25.58 22.51
N ILE A 422 27.85 26.54 21.65
CA ILE A 422 27.98 26.43 20.19
C ILE A 422 29.41 26.86 19.79
N ASP A 423 30.04 26.05 18.95
CA ASP A 423 31.37 26.27 18.41
C ASP A 423 31.30 27.13 17.14
N ASN A 424 30.48 26.72 16.19
CA ASN A 424 30.27 27.45 14.94
C ASN A 424 28.85 27.37 14.42
N LEU A 425 28.51 28.30 13.52
CA LEU A 425 27.32 28.32 12.68
C LEU A 425 27.77 28.31 11.22
N THR A 426 27.33 27.33 10.45
CA THR A 426 27.54 27.27 9.02
C THR A 426 26.19 27.35 8.27
N VAL A 427 26.10 28.22 7.28
CA VAL A 427 24.97 28.24 6.35
C VAL A 427 25.31 27.44 5.11
N ILE A 428 24.44 26.51 4.76
CA ILE A 428 24.58 25.66 3.56
C ILE A 428 23.35 25.78 2.65
N ASP A 429 23.58 25.61 1.35
CA ASP A 429 22.49 25.52 0.37
C ASP A 429 21.87 24.10 0.35
N THR A 430 20.81 23.92 -0.45
CA THR A 430 20.13 22.64 -0.61
C THR A 430 20.99 21.55 -1.26
N GLY A 431 22.08 21.91 -1.94
CA GLY A 431 23.08 21.00 -2.49
C GLY A 431 24.18 20.60 -1.48
N GLY A 432 24.10 21.07 -0.22
CA GLY A 432 25.10 20.79 0.82
C GLY A 432 26.36 21.66 0.75
N ARG A 433 26.40 22.64 -0.17
CA ARG A 433 27.55 23.54 -0.29
C ARG A 433 27.57 24.55 0.83
N GLN A 434 28.69 24.68 1.52
CA GLN A 434 28.91 25.71 2.54
C GLN A 434 29.03 27.11 1.89
N LEU A 435 28.24 28.05 2.38
CA LEU A 435 28.17 29.41 1.87
C LEU A 435 28.81 30.43 2.80
N VAL A 436 28.55 30.29 4.09
CA VAL A 436 29.06 31.20 5.13
C VAL A 436 29.30 30.39 6.40
N THR A 437 30.39 30.64 7.08
CA THR A 437 30.67 30.09 8.42
C THR A 437 30.98 31.24 9.39
N LEU A 438 30.36 31.20 10.56
CA LEU A 438 30.59 32.11 11.66
C LEU A 438 31.14 31.31 12.82
N GLU A 439 32.34 31.67 13.26
CA GLU A 439 33.00 31.13 14.44
C GLU A 439 32.84 32.07 15.65
N LYS A 440 32.95 31.56 16.87
CA LYS A 440 32.85 32.34 18.12
C LYS A 440 31.49 33.08 18.24
N LEU A 441 30.39 32.32 18.26
CA LEU A 441 29.07 32.87 18.39
C LEU A 441 28.81 33.49 19.77
N LEU A 442 28.17 34.63 19.76
CA LEU A 442 27.55 35.22 20.96
C LEU A 442 26.21 34.53 21.25
N PRO A 443 25.70 34.57 22.50
CA PRO A 443 24.41 33.97 22.84
C PRO A 443 23.24 34.51 22.00
N ILE A 444 23.32 35.77 21.52
CA ILE A 444 22.42 36.39 20.60
C ILE A 444 23.25 37.03 19.50
N GLY A 445 22.92 36.77 18.25
CA GLY A 445 23.70 37.29 17.13
C GLY A 445 22.89 37.44 15.85
N LYS A 446 23.55 38.04 14.86
CA LYS A 446 23.01 38.27 13.54
C LYS A 446 24.07 37.97 12.49
N LEU A 447 23.67 37.27 11.43
CA LEU A 447 24.51 36.98 10.27
C LEU A 447 23.87 37.61 9.03
N ASP A 448 24.60 38.50 8.36
CA ASP A 448 24.14 39.15 7.12
C ASP A 448 24.19 38.17 5.95
N LEU A 449 23.05 37.98 5.28
CA LEU A 449 22.88 37.06 4.16
C LEU A 449 22.41 37.79 2.90
N LYS A 450 22.55 39.12 2.81
CA LYS A 450 22.09 39.93 1.66
C LYS A 450 22.69 39.49 0.33
N HIS A 451 23.87 38.88 0.35
CA HIS A 451 24.56 38.36 -0.82
C HIS A 451 23.99 37.03 -1.34
N LEU A 452 23.13 36.37 -0.55
CA LEU A 452 22.48 35.13 -0.96
C LEU A 452 21.22 35.41 -1.79
N LYS A 453 20.96 34.57 -2.78
CA LYS A 453 19.73 34.62 -3.58
C LYS A 453 18.52 34.17 -2.77
N SER A 454 17.32 34.58 -3.22
CA SER A 454 16.07 33.99 -2.67
C SER A 454 16.08 32.49 -2.81
N GLY A 455 15.69 31.78 -1.74
CA GLY A 455 15.74 30.31 -1.72
C GLY A 455 15.78 29.71 -0.31
N PHE A 456 15.87 28.39 -0.27
CA PHE A 456 15.97 27.61 0.98
C PHE A 456 17.41 27.39 1.37
N TYR A 457 17.67 27.50 2.69
CA TYR A 457 18.98 27.32 3.28
C TYR A 457 18.87 26.58 4.61
N LEU A 458 19.99 26.00 5.06
CA LEU A 458 20.12 25.38 6.37
C LEU A 458 21.18 26.11 7.21
N ALA A 459 20.81 26.48 8.43
CA ALA A 459 21.72 26.94 9.45
C ALA A 459 22.14 25.75 10.31
N VAL A 460 23.39 25.38 10.25
CA VAL A 460 24.00 24.24 10.95
C VAL A 460 24.85 24.77 12.11
N PHE A 461 24.41 24.53 13.33
CA PHE A 461 25.11 24.89 14.56
C PHE A 461 25.85 23.66 15.10
N LYS A 462 27.13 23.74 15.27
CA LYS A 462 27.94 22.66 15.88
C LYS A 462 28.28 23.03 17.32
N THR A 463 27.96 22.15 18.25
CA THR A 463 28.30 22.34 19.69
C THR A 463 29.73 21.93 19.96
N LYS A 464 30.32 22.46 21.04
CA LYS A 464 31.63 22.03 21.51
C LYS A 464 31.71 20.53 21.86
N SER A 465 30.61 19.90 22.18
CA SER A 465 30.51 18.45 22.40
C SER A 465 30.40 17.62 21.08
N GLY A 466 30.41 18.28 19.90
CA GLY A 466 30.29 17.62 18.60
C GLY A 466 28.87 17.39 18.11
N ARG A 467 27.86 17.72 18.92
CA ARG A 467 26.43 17.62 18.47
C ARG A 467 26.16 18.67 17.41
N VAL A 468 25.32 18.32 16.42
CA VAL A 468 24.89 19.20 15.33
C VAL A 468 23.41 19.54 15.51
N ILE A 469 23.08 20.85 15.42
CA ILE A 469 21.71 21.37 15.45
C ILE A 469 21.47 22.06 14.12
N THR A 470 20.48 21.60 13.35
CA THR A 470 20.16 22.17 12.04
C THR A 470 18.81 22.88 12.07
N LYS A 471 18.76 24.08 11.55
CA LYS A 471 17.53 24.87 11.37
C LYS A 471 17.39 25.30 9.92
N LYS A 472 16.20 25.07 9.35
CA LYS A 472 15.87 25.49 7.98
C LYS A 472 15.34 26.92 7.99
N PHE A 473 15.69 27.72 6.99
CA PHE A 473 15.15 29.06 6.78
C PHE A 473 15.06 29.42 5.30
N ILE A 474 14.28 30.45 5.01
CA ILE A 474 14.04 30.97 3.66
C ILE A 474 14.54 32.40 3.60
N ILE A 475 15.21 32.75 2.50
CA ILE A 475 15.51 34.12 2.11
C ILE A 475 14.54 34.48 0.97
N GLU A 476 13.74 35.48 1.16
CA GLU A 476 12.82 36.07 0.16
C GLU A 476 13.51 37.11 -0.72
#